data_fb3e6eddba3a2130e7886c2cc29a2fb2
#
_entry.id   fb3e6eddba3a2130e7886c2cc29a2fb2
#
_cell.length_a   1.000
_cell.length_b   1.000
_cell.length_c   1.000
_cell.angle_alpha   90.00
_cell.angle_beta   90.00
_cell.angle_gamma   90.00
#
_symmetry.space_group_name_H-M   'P 1'
#
loop_
_entity.id
_entity.type
_entity.pdbx_description
1 polymer ?
#
loop_
_entity_poly.entity_id
_entity_poly.type
_entity_poly.pdbx_seq_one_letter_code
_entity_poly.pdbx_strand_id
1 'polypeptide(L)'
;KRQHGSEAYRGSRKGRKSDTVIGVGDVLTKRLEQKNIKVVHDRNIYDVKNGKEERSKAYNYAATAIEKNLKKYPSIQVVIDLHRDGVNESTKLVTRQNGKRMAQIMFFNGLSRTTKTGDIEYLYNPYIVDNLAISFQMQLKAAEYYPGFTRRIYLKGYRYNMHYCPKTLLIEVGAQTNTLAEAKNCLLYTSPSPRDM
;
A
#
# COMPACT_ATOMS: atom_id res chain seq x y z
N LYS A 1 -32.59 -7.22 -16.53
CA LYS A 1 -31.67 -6.06 -16.60
C LYS A 1 -30.43 -6.46 -15.79
N ARG A 2 -29.32 -6.86 -16.47
CA ARG A 2 -28.03 -7.07 -15.83
C ARG A 2 -27.53 -5.69 -15.41
N GLN A 3 -27.50 -5.44 -14.11
CA GLN A 3 -26.73 -4.33 -13.56
C GLN A 3 -25.27 -4.54 -14.00
N HIS A 4 -24.70 -3.56 -14.69
CA HIS A 4 -23.26 -3.50 -14.91
C HIS A 4 -22.63 -3.40 -13.53
N GLY A 5 -22.17 -4.54 -13.01
CA GLY A 5 -21.52 -4.62 -11.74
C GLY A 5 -20.26 -3.76 -11.79
N SER A 6 -20.18 -2.80 -10.89
CA SER A 6 -18.94 -2.10 -10.60
C SER A 6 -17.83 -3.14 -10.50
N GLU A 7 -16.76 -2.97 -11.30
CA GLU A 7 -15.61 -3.89 -11.25
C GLU A 7 -15.14 -3.99 -9.79
N ALA A 8 -15.24 -5.20 -9.23
CA ALA A 8 -14.89 -5.43 -7.84
C ALA A 8 -13.37 -5.30 -7.65
N TYR A 9 -12.96 -4.61 -6.62
CA TYR A 9 -11.57 -4.59 -6.16
C TYR A 9 -11.24 -5.95 -5.54
N ARG A 10 -10.65 -6.83 -6.32
CA ARG A 10 -10.49 -8.25 -5.99
C ARG A 10 -9.18 -8.54 -5.27
N GLY A 11 -9.16 -9.57 -4.45
CA GLY A 11 -7.92 -10.19 -3.97
C GLY A 11 -7.22 -10.95 -5.11
N SER A 12 -5.95 -11.28 -4.92
CA SER A 12 -5.04 -11.89 -5.92
C SER A 12 -5.55 -13.16 -6.59
N ARG A 13 -6.54 -13.85 -6.01
CA ARG A 13 -7.05 -15.14 -6.50
C ARG A 13 -8.12 -15.09 -7.56
N LYS A 14 -8.88 -14.01 -7.67
CA LYS A 14 -10.10 -13.98 -8.51
C LYS A 14 -10.08 -12.80 -9.45
N GLY A 15 -9.54 -12.99 -10.64
CA GLY A 15 -9.62 -11.99 -11.68
C GLY A 15 -8.28 -11.70 -12.38
N ARG A 16 -8.30 -10.77 -13.30
CA ARG A 16 -7.10 -10.26 -13.96
C ARG A 16 -6.24 -9.50 -12.94
N LYS A 17 -4.93 -9.52 -13.09
CA LYS A 17 -4.01 -8.70 -12.26
C LYS A 17 -4.40 -7.23 -12.21
N SER A 18 -4.94 -6.69 -13.31
CA SER A 18 -5.46 -5.32 -13.39
C SER A 18 -6.60 -5.00 -12.42
N ASP A 19 -7.30 -6.02 -11.91
CA ASP A 19 -8.47 -5.89 -11.04
C ASP A 19 -8.08 -6.04 -9.55
N THR A 20 -6.80 -6.18 -9.28
CA THR A 20 -6.23 -6.38 -7.95
C THR A 20 -5.36 -5.19 -7.53
N VAL A 21 -4.72 -5.31 -6.38
CA VAL A 21 -3.73 -4.34 -5.88
C VAL A 21 -2.57 -4.14 -6.86
N ILE A 22 -2.26 -5.14 -7.69
CA ILE A 22 -1.23 -5.02 -8.76
C ILE A 22 -1.66 -3.96 -9.78
N GLY A 23 -2.91 -3.98 -10.23
CA GLY A 23 -3.43 -2.96 -11.15
C GLY A 23 -3.53 -1.56 -10.53
N VAL A 24 -3.69 -1.47 -9.23
CA VAL A 24 -3.58 -0.21 -8.48
C VAL A 24 -2.12 0.26 -8.46
N GLY A 25 -1.17 -0.65 -8.25
CA GLY A 25 0.27 -0.40 -8.37
C GLY A 25 0.69 0.08 -9.76
N ASP A 26 0.07 -0.42 -10.84
CA ASP A 26 0.32 0.06 -12.21
C ASP A 26 -0.03 1.56 -12.34
N VAL A 27 -1.13 1.98 -11.72
CA VAL A 27 -1.54 3.39 -11.71
C VAL A 27 -0.52 4.25 -10.97
N LEU A 28 -0.09 3.82 -9.78
CA LEU A 28 0.94 4.50 -8.99
C LEU A 28 2.25 4.62 -9.78
N THR A 29 2.71 3.51 -10.36
CA THR A 29 3.93 3.47 -11.18
C THR A 29 3.88 4.52 -12.28
N LYS A 30 2.82 4.51 -13.10
CA LYS A 30 2.64 5.49 -14.17
C LYS A 30 2.67 6.93 -13.65
N ARG A 31 2.07 7.21 -12.49
CA ARG A 31 2.06 8.57 -11.90
C ARG A 31 3.44 9.00 -11.41
N LEU A 32 4.20 8.11 -10.80
CA LEU A 32 5.57 8.39 -10.36
C LEU A 32 6.49 8.62 -11.56
N GLU A 33 6.39 7.79 -12.60
CA GLU A 33 7.17 7.93 -13.84
C GLU A 33 6.87 9.25 -14.57
N GLN A 34 5.61 9.70 -14.58
CA GLN A 34 5.23 11.03 -15.10
C GLN A 34 5.87 12.20 -14.34
N LYS A 35 6.36 11.95 -13.12
CA LYS A 35 7.11 12.89 -12.29
C LYS A 35 8.62 12.64 -12.32
N ASN A 36 9.13 11.90 -13.32
CA ASN A 36 10.53 11.53 -13.49
C ASN A 36 11.11 10.69 -12.34
N ILE A 37 10.26 9.98 -11.59
CA ILE A 37 10.68 9.02 -10.57
C ILE A 37 10.78 7.64 -11.21
N LYS A 38 11.96 7.05 -11.21
CA LYS A 38 12.15 5.67 -11.71
C LYS A 38 11.51 4.67 -10.75
N VAL A 39 10.76 3.72 -11.29
CA VAL A 39 10.03 2.73 -10.50
C VAL A 39 10.39 1.30 -10.92
N VAL A 40 10.57 0.43 -9.96
CA VAL A 40 10.62 -1.02 -10.13
C VAL A 40 9.32 -1.56 -9.56
N HIS A 41 8.37 -1.91 -10.41
CA HIS A 41 7.09 -2.47 -9.98
C HIS A 41 7.15 -4.00 -10.00
N ASP A 42 7.20 -4.61 -8.84
CA ASP A 42 7.07 -6.06 -8.69
C ASP A 42 5.60 -6.48 -8.82
N ARG A 43 5.31 -7.29 -9.84
CA ARG A 43 3.96 -7.75 -10.18
C ARG A 43 3.72 -9.22 -9.80
N ASN A 44 4.56 -9.77 -8.93
CA ASN A 44 4.39 -11.13 -8.43
C ASN A 44 3.24 -11.23 -7.41
N ILE A 45 2.73 -12.44 -7.25
CA ILE A 45 1.70 -12.79 -6.28
C ILE A 45 2.39 -13.62 -5.19
N TYR A 46 2.33 -13.15 -3.94
CA TYR A 46 3.04 -13.75 -2.82
C TYR A 46 2.14 -14.53 -1.86
N ASP A 47 0.84 -14.33 -1.90
CA ASP A 47 -0.15 -14.97 -1.04
C ASP A 47 -0.71 -16.28 -1.61
N VAL A 48 -0.31 -16.65 -2.84
CA VAL A 48 -0.73 -17.88 -3.52
C VAL A 48 0.48 -18.60 -4.08
N LYS A 49 0.65 -19.87 -3.71
CA LYS A 49 1.68 -20.76 -4.26
C LYS A 49 1.05 -22.08 -4.70
N ASN A 50 1.34 -22.52 -5.94
CA ASN A 50 0.78 -23.74 -6.52
C ASN A 50 -0.76 -23.83 -6.42
N GLY A 51 -1.44 -22.68 -6.62
CA GLY A 51 -2.90 -22.58 -6.54
C GLY A 51 -3.49 -22.60 -5.13
N LYS A 52 -2.65 -22.72 -4.09
CA LYS A 52 -3.05 -22.70 -2.68
C LYS A 52 -2.69 -21.37 -2.01
N GLU A 53 -3.54 -20.93 -1.10
CA GLU A 53 -3.29 -19.74 -0.29
C GLU A 53 -2.26 -20.04 0.80
N GLU A 54 -1.21 -19.22 0.86
CA GLU A 54 -0.17 -19.28 1.88
C GLU A 54 0.07 -17.89 2.50
N ARG A 55 -0.99 -17.23 2.94
CA ARG A 55 -0.91 -15.86 3.51
C ARG A 55 0.09 -15.70 4.64
N SER A 56 0.22 -16.71 5.50
CA SER A 56 1.18 -16.69 6.60
C SER A 56 2.64 -16.62 6.15
N LYS A 57 2.93 -17.07 4.92
CA LYS A 57 4.26 -17.07 4.30
C LYS A 57 4.47 -15.94 3.29
N ALA A 58 3.43 -15.17 2.97
CA ALA A 58 3.48 -14.14 1.93
C ALA A 58 4.60 -13.14 2.17
N TYR A 59 4.81 -12.70 3.41
CA TYR A 59 5.90 -11.81 3.78
C TYR A 59 7.29 -12.43 3.56
N ASN A 60 7.47 -13.72 3.79
CA ASN A 60 8.74 -14.40 3.55
C ASN A 60 9.04 -14.48 2.04
N TYR A 61 8.03 -14.75 1.22
CA TYR A 61 8.19 -14.78 -0.24
C TYR A 61 8.47 -13.37 -0.80
N ALA A 62 7.78 -12.35 -0.31
CA ALA A 62 8.02 -10.96 -0.68
C ALA A 62 9.41 -10.48 -0.22
N ALA A 63 9.88 -10.90 0.95
CA ALA A 63 11.21 -10.58 1.47
C ALA A 63 12.32 -10.91 0.47
N THR A 64 12.31 -12.12 -0.07
CA THR A 64 13.31 -12.55 -1.08
C THR A 64 13.30 -11.66 -2.32
N ALA A 65 12.13 -11.20 -2.76
CA ALA A 65 12.03 -10.31 -3.90
C ALA A 65 12.50 -8.89 -3.58
N ILE A 66 12.21 -8.39 -2.38
CA ILE A 66 12.70 -7.08 -1.89
C ILE A 66 14.22 -7.10 -1.86
N GLU A 67 14.84 -8.08 -1.22
CA GLU A 67 16.31 -8.23 -1.14
C GLU A 67 16.95 -8.28 -2.52
N LYS A 68 16.41 -9.08 -3.44
CA LYS A 68 16.89 -9.20 -4.82
C LYS A 68 16.83 -7.86 -5.54
N ASN A 69 15.73 -7.12 -5.40
CA ASN A 69 15.57 -5.82 -6.07
C ASN A 69 16.49 -4.75 -5.48
N LEU A 70 16.61 -4.67 -4.15
CA LEU A 70 17.54 -3.74 -3.49
C LEU A 70 18.99 -4.02 -3.85
N LYS A 71 19.39 -5.29 -3.95
CA LYS A 71 20.73 -5.69 -4.42
C LYS A 71 20.95 -5.34 -5.89
N LYS A 72 19.96 -5.54 -6.74
CA LYS A 72 20.05 -5.26 -8.19
C LYS A 72 20.04 -3.75 -8.49
N TYR A 73 19.32 -2.99 -7.70
CA TYR A 73 19.12 -1.55 -7.90
C TYR A 73 19.46 -0.77 -6.60
N PRO A 74 20.74 -0.60 -6.28
CA PRO A 74 21.17 0.03 -5.02
C PRO A 74 20.77 1.51 -4.90
N SER A 75 20.29 2.11 -5.96
CA SER A 75 19.75 3.48 -5.96
C SER A 75 18.29 3.57 -5.48
N ILE A 76 17.64 2.47 -5.13
CA ILE A 76 16.30 2.50 -4.55
C ILE A 76 16.36 3.20 -3.19
N GLN A 77 15.58 4.27 -3.05
CA GLN A 77 15.48 5.06 -1.82
C GLN A 77 14.20 4.81 -1.04
N VAL A 78 13.15 4.35 -1.70
CA VAL A 78 11.83 4.14 -1.11
C VAL A 78 11.30 2.77 -1.52
N VAL A 79 10.74 2.03 -0.58
CA VAL A 79 10.00 0.80 -0.82
C VAL A 79 8.54 1.04 -0.47
N ILE A 80 7.63 0.72 -1.38
CA ILE A 80 6.19 0.83 -1.16
C ILE A 80 5.56 -0.56 -1.26
N ASP A 81 4.94 -1.00 -0.19
CA ASP A 81 4.15 -2.24 -0.12
C ASP A 81 2.67 -1.87 -0.17
N LEU A 82 2.02 -2.13 -1.32
CA LEU A 82 0.61 -1.81 -1.53
C LEU A 82 -0.26 -2.98 -1.10
N HIS A 83 -1.18 -2.69 -0.20
CA HIS A 83 -2.14 -3.62 0.32
C HIS A 83 -3.59 -3.15 0.09
N ARG A 84 -4.49 -4.04 0.39
CA ARG A 84 -5.94 -3.82 0.47
C ARG A 84 -6.41 -4.32 1.82
N ASP A 85 -6.91 -3.41 2.65
CA ASP A 85 -7.39 -3.72 4.00
C ASP A 85 -8.54 -4.74 4.01
N GLY A 86 -8.70 -5.43 5.11
CA GLY A 86 -9.82 -6.30 5.42
C GLY A 86 -10.70 -5.68 6.50
N VAL A 87 -11.92 -5.28 6.14
CA VAL A 87 -12.89 -4.66 7.05
C VAL A 87 -14.21 -5.42 7.04
N ASN A 88 -15.11 -5.08 7.98
CA ASN A 88 -16.46 -5.60 7.95
C ASN A 88 -17.15 -5.24 6.63
N GLU A 89 -17.97 -6.13 6.08
CA GLU A 89 -18.64 -5.96 4.78
C GLU A 89 -19.55 -4.71 4.73
N SER A 90 -20.07 -4.27 5.87
CA SER A 90 -20.86 -3.03 5.98
C SER A 90 -20.01 -1.76 5.95
N THR A 91 -18.67 -1.86 6.12
CA THR A 91 -17.77 -0.70 6.17
C THR A 91 -17.40 -0.24 4.76
N LYS A 92 -17.56 1.06 4.50
CA LYS A 92 -17.16 1.70 3.24
C LYS A 92 -16.07 2.76 3.51
N LEU A 93 -14.87 2.49 3.04
CA LEU A 93 -13.72 3.38 3.19
C LEU A 93 -13.63 4.32 1.98
N VAL A 94 -14.50 5.32 1.94
CA VAL A 94 -14.68 6.22 0.79
C VAL A 94 -14.62 7.66 1.20
N THR A 95 -13.98 8.48 0.37
CA THR A 95 -13.97 9.93 0.43
C THR A 95 -14.26 10.53 -0.95
N ARG A 96 -14.39 11.84 -1.02
CA ARG A 96 -14.49 12.60 -2.27
C ARG A 96 -13.43 13.70 -2.28
N GLN A 97 -12.67 13.76 -3.38
CA GLN A 97 -11.73 14.84 -3.65
C GLN A 97 -11.99 15.36 -5.06
N ASN A 98 -12.11 16.67 -5.24
CA ASN A 98 -12.39 17.30 -6.53
C ASN A 98 -13.60 16.66 -7.25
N GLY A 99 -14.67 16.38 -6.51
CA GLY A 99 -15.89 15.74 -7.02
C GLY A 99 -15.77 14.24 -7.34
N LYS A 100 -14.57 13.65 -7.29
CA LYS A 100 -14.35 12.23 -7.58
C LYS A 100 -14.44 11.38 -6.32
N ARG A 101 -15.18 10.29 -6.42
CA ARG A 101 -15.28 9.28 -5.38
C ARG A 101 -14.04 8.40 -5.41
N MET A 102 -13.41 8.18 -4.27
CA MET A 102 -12.17 7.40 -4.14
C MET A 102 -12.06 6.68 -2.80
N ALA A 103 -11.25 5.64 -2.77
CA ALA A 103 -10.95 4.94 -1.54
C ALA A 103 -10.11 5.81 -0.59
N GLN A 104 -10.35 5.70 0.72
CA GLN A 104 -9.42 6.22 1.71
C GLN A 104 -8.19 5.32 1.80
N ILE A 105 -7.03 5.91 2.07
CA ILE A 105 -5.80 5.16 2.34
C ILE A 105 -5.47 5.15 3.83
N MET A 106 -4.60 4.22 4.22
CA MET A 106 -4.04 4.16 5.56
C MET A 106 -2.56 3.82 5.48
N PHE A 107 -1.71 4.60 6.15
CA PHE A 107 -0.33 4.24 6.37
C PHE A 107 -0.24 3.25 7.54
N PHE A 108 0.50 2.18 7.34
CA PHE A 108 0.65 1.11 8.30
C PHE A 108 2.12 0.97 8.68
N ASN A 109 2.42 0.82 9.97
CA ASN A 109 3.80 0.67 10.44
C ASN A 109 3.95 -0.54 11.35
N GLY A 110 4.93 -1.36 11.03
CA GLY A 110 5.41 -2.46 11.85
C GLY A 110 6.47 -1.98 12.83
N LEU A 111 6.22 -2.14 14.13
CA LEU A 111 7.06 -1.58 15.18
C LEU A 111 8.13 -2.54 15.70
N SER A 112 8.08 -3.83 15.34
CA SER A 112 8.93 -4.87 15.92
C SER A 112 8.89 -4.86 17.46
N ARG A 113 7.74 -4.48 18.03
CA ARG A 113 7.53 -4.25 19.45
C ARG A 113 6.09 -4.50 19.84
N THR A 114 5.88 -5.04 21.03
CA THR A 114 4.55 -5.16 21.64
C THR A 114 4.48 -4.38 22.95
N THR A 115 3.27 -3.99 23.35
CA THR A 115 3.07 -3.35 24.66
C THR A 115 3.31 -4.29 25.83
N LYS A 116 3.16 -5.60 25.61
CA LYS A 116 3.30 -6.64 26.64
C LYS A 116 4.75 -7.04 26.90
N THR A 117 5.56 -7.17 25.83
CA THR A 117 6.91 -7.78 25.93
C THR A 117 8.04 -6.81 25.55
N GLY A 118 7.72 -5.58 25.13
CA GLY A 118 8.73 -4.66 24.62
C GLY A 118 9.20 -5.07 23.21
N ASP A 119 10.46 -4.86 22.92
CA ASP A 119 11.04 -5.14 21.61
C ASP A 119 11.07 -6.63 21.29
N ILE A 120 10.82 -6.97 20.05
CA ILE A 120 10.85 -8.35 19.54
C ILE A 120 12.22 -8.56 18.90
N GLU A 121 13.17 -9.08 19.65
CA GLU A 121 14.59 -9.21 19.24
C GLU A 121 14.76 -9.92 17.89
N TYR A 122 14.08 -11.05 17.67
CA TYR A 122 14.17 -11.80 16.40
C TYR A 122 13.51 -11.09 15.19
N LEU A 123 12.81 -9.98 15.45
CA LEU A 123 12.24 -9.11 14.43
C LEU A 123 12.90 -7.73 14.41
N TYR A 124 14.17 -7.65 14.69
CA TYR A 124 14.90 -6.39 14.71
C TYR A 124 14.66 -5.57 13.44
N ASN A 125 14.34 -4.28 13.62
CA ASN A 125 14.13 -3.32 12.56
C ASN A 125 14.91 -2.03 12.88
N PRO A 126 16.03 -1.76 12.19
CA PRO A 126 16.83 -0.56 12.42
C PRO A 126 16.14 0.73 11.95
N TYR A 127 15.09 0.63 11.13
CA TYR A 127 14.46 1.75 10.44
C TYR A 127 13.07 2.13 10.98
N ILE A 128 12.72 1.74 12.21
CA ILE A 128 11.40 2.05 12.80
C ILE A 128 11.13 3.55 12.79
N VAL A 129 12.12 4.35 13.24
CA VAL A 129 11.98 5.81 13.32
C VAL A 129 11.86 6.43 11.93
N ASP A 130 12.68 6.00 10.97
CA ASP A 130 12.64 6.53 9.59
C ASP A 130 11.32 6.21 8.91
N ASN A 131 10.82 4.97 9.07
CA ASN A 131 9.56 4.53 8.50
C ASN A 131 8.36 5.25 9.11
N LEU A 132 8.37 5.49 10.43
CA LEU A 132 7.36 6.30 11.10
C LEU A 132 7.43 7.75 10.64
N ALA A 133 8.63 8.33 10.53
CA ALA A 133 8.81 9.70 10.09
C ALA A 133 8.26 9.94 8.69
N ILE A 134 8.57 9.07 7.71
CA ILE A 134 8.01 9.20 6.34
C ILE A 134 6.50 9.00 6.33
N SER A 135 5.97 8.02 7.07
CA SER A 135 4.52 7.80 7.17
C SER A 135 3.81 9.01 7.77
N PHE A 136 4.39 9.62 8.80
CA PHE A 136 3.83 10.81 9.44
C PHE A 136 3.90 12.04 8.53
N GLN A 137 5.01 12.27 7.84
CA GLN A 137 5.12 13.35 6.86
C GLN A 137 4.08 13.21 5.74
N MET A 138 3.89 11.99 5.22
CA MET A 138 2.87 11.71 4.21
C MET A 138 1.45 11.92 4.75
N GLN A 139 1.20 11.56 6.01
CA GLN A 139 -0.08 11.81 6.70
C GLN A 139 -0.38 13.31 6.82
N LEU A 140 0.61 14.10 7.24
CA LEU A 140 0.46 15.55 7.36
C LEU A 140 0.19 16.21 6.00
N LYS A 141 0.96 15.84 4.97
CA LYS A 141 0.75 16.35 3.61
C LYS A 141 -0.60 15.94 3.04
N ALA A 142 -1.05 14.71 3.29
CA ALA A 142 -2.36 14.27 2.89
C ALA A 142 -3.49 15.02 3.63
N ALA A 143 -3.31 15.36 4.90
CA ALA A 143 -4.27 16.16 5.66
C ALA A 143 -4.34 17.61 5.16
N GLU A 144 -3.19 18.18 4.77
CA GLU A 144 -3.08 19.54 4.23
C GLU A 144 -3.75 19.66 2.84
N TYR A 145 -3.42 18.75 1.91
CA TYR A 145 -3.87 18.87 0.52
C TYR A 145 -5.18 18.14 0.21
N TYR A 146 -5.49 17.09 0.98
CA TYR A 146 -6.63 16.20 0.74
C TYR A 146 -7.35 15.84 2.04
N PRO A 147 -8.05 16.81 2.71
CA PRO A 147 -8.75 16.54 3.96
C PRO A 147 -9.68 15.35 3.87
N GLY A 148 -9.63 14.45 4.86
CA GLY A 148 -10.44 13.21 4.90
C GLY A 148 -10.00 12.09 3.95
N PHE A 149 -8.87 12.24 3.26
CA PHE A 149 -8.35 11.23 2.35
C PHE A 149 -7.69 10.06 3.08
N THR A 150 -6.96 10.35 4.16
CA THR A 150 -6.27 9.33 4.93
C THR A 150 -7.03 8.95 6.19
N ARG A 151 -6.95 7.68 6.55
CA ARG A 151 -7.27 7.18 7.90
C ARG A 151 -6.09 7.45 8.82
N ARG A 152 -6.26 7.24 10.13
CA ARG A 152 -5.15 7.33 11.09
C ARG A 152 -4.08 6.30 10.77
N ILE A 153 -2.82 6.65 11.00
CA ILE A 153 -1.69 5.71 10.92
C ILE A 153 -1.96 4.52 11.83
N TYR A 154 -1.77 3.32 11.32
CA TYR A 154 -2.00 2.08 12.04
C TYR A 154 -0.68 1.44 12.46
N LEU A 155 -0.57 1.08 13.72
CA LEU A 155 0.64 0.54 14.32
C LEU A 155 0.44 -0.93 14.72
N LYS A 156 1.38 -1.80 14.35
CA LYS A 156 1.37 -3.23 14.69
C LYS A 156 2.72 -3.71 15.18
N GLY A 157 2.69 -4.76 16.00
CA GLY A 157 3.88 -5.29 16.68
C GLY A 157 4.87 -6.02 15.79
N TYR A 158 4.46 -6.61 14.66
CA TYR A 158 5.39 -7.32 13.77
C TYR A 158 6.13 -6.39 12.81
N ARG A 159 7.12 -6.93 12.08
CA ARG A 159 8.07 -6.17 11.26
C ARG A 159 7.57 -5.82 9.84
N TYR A 160 6.75 -6.68 9.25
CA TYR A 160 6.14 -6.48 7.91
C TYR A 160 7.14 -6.07 6.82
N ASN A 161 8.33 -6.68 6.79
CA ASN A 161 9.42 -6.39 5.85
C ASN A 161 9.91 -4.92 5.83
N MET A 162 9.53 -4.10 6.80
CA MET A 162 9.91 -2.69 6.87
C MET A 162 11.35 -2.45 7.35
N HIS A 163 12.13 -3.50 7.54
CA HIS A 163 13.53 -3.45 7.97
C HIS A 163 14.55 -3.45 6.81
N TYR A 164 14.08 -3.53 5.58
CA TYR A 164 14.95 -3.59 4.41
C TYR A 164 15.37 -2.22 3.90
N CYS A 165 14.58 -1.18 4.15
CA CYS A 165 14.84 0.16 3.64
C CYS A 165 14.35 1.22 4.63
N PRO A 166 15.11 2.33 4.86
CA PRO A 166 14.74 3.38 5.81
C PRO A 166 13.52 4.21 5.40
N LYS A 167 13.02 4.05 4.19
CA LYS A 167 11.80 4.73 3.73
C LYS A 167 10.84 3.69 3.16
N THR A 168 10.45 2.74 4.00
CA THR A 168 9.44 1.75 3.64
C THR A 168 8.06 2.23 4.07
N LEU A 169 7.13 2.26 3.12
CA LEU A 169 5.73 2.59 3.33
C LEU A 169 4.87 1.36 3.04
N LEU A 170 4.14 0.86 4.01
CA LEU A 170 3.01 -0.05 3.78
C LEU A 170 1.74 0.79 3.72
N ILE A 171 1.02 0.69 2.61
CA ILE A 171 -0.15 1.51 2.33
C ILE A 171 -1.35 0.63 2.04
N GLU A 172 -2.36 0.69 2.89
CA GLU A 172 -3.66 0.09 2.62
C GLU A 172 -4.46 1.03 1.71
N VAL A 173 -4.73 0.60 0.49
CA VAL A 173 -5.50 1.35 -0.50
C VAL A 173 -6.94 0.87 -0.48
N GLY A 174 -7.76 1.50 0.36
CA GLY A 174 -9.12 1.05 0.62
C GLY A 174 -9.18 -0.35 1.21
N ALA A 175 -10.32 -1.03 1.02
CA ALA A 175 -10.61 -2.36 1.53
C ALA A 175 -11.33 -3.22 0.48
N GLN A 176 -11.61 -4.49 0.81
CA GLN A 176 -12.36 -5.42 -0.06
C GLN A 176 -13.76 -4.89 -0.42
N THR A 177 -14.30 -3.97 0.35
CA THR A 177 -15.61 -3.35 0.14
C THR A 177 -15.59 -2.17 -0.85
N ASN A 178 -14.42 -1.71 -1.24
CA ASN A 178 -14.26 -0.68 -2.26
C ASN A 178 -14.40 -1.26 -3.68
N THR A 179 -14.75 -0.39 -4.63
CA THR A 179 -14.65 -0.71 -6.05
C THR A 179 -13.21 -0.50 -6.54
N LEU A 180 -12.85 -1.18 -7.62
CA LEU A 180 -11.55 -1.00 -8.27
C LEU A 180 -11.35 0.46 -8.74
N ALA A 181 -12.43 1.09 -9.23
CA ALA A 181 -12.41 2.49 -9.63
C ALA A 181 -12.08 3.41 -8.44
N GLU A 182 -12.69 3.20 -7.27
CA GLU A 182 -12.37 3.96 -6.06
C GLU A 182 -10.90 3.79 -5.65
N ALA A 183 -10.37 2.56 -5.72
CA ALA A 183 -8.96 2.27 -5.40
C ALA A 183 -8.00 2.93 -6.40
N LYS A 184 -8.29 2.92 -7.69
CA LYS A 184 -7.46 3.59 -8.71
C LYS A 184 -7.56 5.12 -8.62
N ASN A 185 -8.76 5.65 -8.37
CA ASN A 185 -8.98 7.09 -8.27
C ASN A 185 -8.13 7.74 -7.16
N CYS A 186 -7.94 7.07 -6.01
CA CYS A 186 -7.15 7.65 -4.93
C CYS A 186 -5.69 7.94 -5.34
N LEU A 187 -5.12 7.16 -6.27
CA LEU A 187 -3.77 7.38 -6.78
C LEU A 187 -3.72 8.31 -8.01
N LEU A 188 -4.85 8.45 -8.73
CA LEU A 188 -4.94 9.31 -9.90
C LEU A 188 -5.12 10.79 -9.54
N TYR A 189 -5.92 11.09 -8.54
CA TYR A 189 -6.40 12.45 -8.26
C TYR A 189 -5.76 13.10 -7.03
N THR A 190 -4.91 12.38 -6.30
CA THR A 190 -4.14 12.91 -5.16
C THR A 190 -2.70 13.31 -5.52
N SER A 191 -2.35 13.26 -6.78
CA SER A 191 -1.08 13.86 -7.24
C SER A 191 -1.34 15.30 -7.65
N PRO A 192 -0.72 16.30 -7.03
CA PRO A 192 -0.88 17.69 -7.43
C PRO A 192 -0.53 17.84 -8.91
N SER A 193 -1.40 18.50 -9.65
CA SER A 193 -1.13 18.88 -11.03
C SER A 193 0.01 19.90 -11.04
N PRO A 194 0.86 19.95 -12.09
CA PRO A 194 1.79 21.06 -12.28
C PRO A 194 1.12 22.44 -12.34
N ARG A 195 -0.22 22.49 -12.51
CA ARG A 195 -1.01 23.71 -12.47
C ARG A 195 -1.45 24.13 -11.06
N ASP A 196 -1.23 23.28 -10.05
CA ASP A 196 -1.65 23.51 -8.67
C ASP A 196 -0.46 23.88 -7.78
N MET A 197 0.73 24.06 -8.38
CA MET A 197 1.95 24.62 -7.81
C MET A 197 2.25 25.97 -8.46
#